data_d27dee55fed267d78dc1a8cd7e77f928
#
_entry.id   d27dee55fed267d78dc1a8cd7e77f928
#
_cell.length_a   1.000
_cell.length_b   1.000
_cell.length_c   1.000
_cell.angle_alpha   90.00
_cell.angle_beta   90.00
_cell.angle_gamma   90.00
#
_symmetry.space_group_name_H-M   'P 1'
#
loop_
_entity.id
_entity.type
_entity.pdbx_description
1 polymer ?
#
loop_
_entity_poly.entity_id
_entity_poly.type
_entity_poly.pdbx_seq_one_letter_code
_entity_poly.pdbx_strand_id
1 'polypeptide(L)'
;EHFAPVYDIDDRKNKTEFEAPFAAIRYLLPYYKLFGLPTGLEAGNKPSQVDYIFFNGEVFHEVSWFMHESNVRERVNRALAIKDRYRDCFLTANPEPRVPTLTGNVYANRFSGAGRTVWTLFNAAPVARSGNILAVPHINGATYRDLWNNTPLTPEIRDGMAVLSLTLPPQGIGAVSQECKKQ
;
A
#
# COMPACT_ATOMS: atom_id res chain seq x y z
N GLU A 1 -2.61 -22.97 8.99
CA GLU A 1 -2.91 -21.66 8.40
C GLU A 1 -4.28 -21.23 8.93
N HIS A 2 -4.32 -20.08 9.61
CA HIS A 2 -5.57 -19.51 10.09
C HIS A 2 -6.05 -18.49 9.06
N PHE A 3 -7.21 -18.74 8.49
CA PHE A 3 -7.86 -17.83 7.57
C PHE A 3 -8.81 -16.94 8.38
N ALA A 4 -8.64 -15.63 8.25
CA ALA A 4 -9.68 -14.71 8.70
C ALA A 4 -10.86 -14.79 7.73
N PRO A 5 -12.10 -14.58 8.21
CA PRO A 5 -13.24 -14.53 7.33
C PRO A 5 -13.04 -13.47 6.24
N VAL A 6 -13.47 -13.82 5.04
CA VAL A 6 -13.57 -12.84 3.94
C VAL A 6 -14.59 -11.80 4.37
N TYR A 7 -14.23 -10.54 4.30
CA TYR A 7 -15.17 -9.45 4.56
C TYR A 7 -15.46 -8.70 3.26
N ASP A 8 -16.70 -8.31 3.13
CA ASP A 8 -17.17 -7.55 1.98
C ASP A 8 -16.75 -6.08 2.14
N ILE A 9 -15.98 -5.58 1.19
CA ILE A 9 -15.56 -4.18 1.14
C ILE A 9 -16.70 -3.28 0.63
N ASP A 10 -17.72 -3.86 0.02
CA ASP A 10 -18.85 -3.12 -0.53
C ASP A 10 -19.75 -2.45 0.53
N ASP A 11 -19.84 -3.03 1.71
CA ASP A 11 -20.54 -2.40 2.83
C ASP A 11 -19.95 -1.05 3.24
N ARG A 12 -18.78 -0.72 2.71
CA ARG A 12 -18.08 0.55 2.92
C ARG A 12 -18.37 1.60 1.83
N LYS A 13 -19.19 1.27 0.82
CA LYS A 13 -19.50 2.17 -0.32
C LYS A 13 -20.13 3.49 0.08
N ASN A 14 -20.90 3.51 1.13
CA ASN A 14 -21.71 4.65 1.54
C ASN A 14 -21.04 5.50 2.62
N LYS A 15 -19.81 5.19 2.97
CA LYS A 15 -19.17 5.86 4.07
C LYS A 15 -18.00 6.68 3.54
N THR A 16 -17.92 7.88 4.00
CA THR A 16 -16.75 8.76 3.98
C THR A 16 -15.51 8.10 4.61
N GLU A 17 -15.55 6.79 4.80
CA GLU A 17 -14.56 5.95 5.48
C GLU A 17 -13.25 5.83 4.74
N PHE A 18 -13.20 6.18 3.46
CA PHE A 18 -11.94 6.34 2.75
C PHE A 18 -11.08 7.52 3.23
N GLU A 19 -11.61 8.35 4.14
CA GLU A 19 -10.78 9.36 4.80
C GLU A 19 -9.63 8.74 5.62
N ALA A 20 -9.79 7.47 6.02
CA ALA A 20 -8.74 6.75 6.72
C ALA A 20 -8.88 5.23 6.51
N PRO A 21 -8.51 4.71 5.34
CA PRO A 21 -8.60 3.27 5.04
C PRO A 21 -7.73 2.49 6.03
N PHE A 22 -8.38 1.73 6.92
CA PHE A 22 -7.69 1.04 8.00
C PHE A 22 -8.32 -0.31 8.28
N ALA A 23 -7.61 -1.38 7.97
CA ALA A 23 -7.99 -2.74 8.32
C ALA A 23 -7.42 -3.11 9.70
N ALA A 24 -8.13 -2.75 10.77
CA ALA A 24 -7.65 -2.95 12.14
C ALA A 24 -7.17 -4.38 12.42
N ILE A 25 -7.91 -5.38 11.96
CA ILE A 25 -7.57 -6.80 12.17
C ILE A 25 -6.20 -7.14 11.58
N ARG A 26 -5.81 -6.57 10.42
CA ARG A 26 -4.50 -6.80 9.80
C ARG A 26 -3.33 -6.44 10.73
N TYR A 27 -3.54 -5.44 11.59
CA TYR A 27 -2.51 -4.92 12.49
C TYR A 27 -2.62 -5.48 13.91
N LEU A 28 -3.82 -5.79 14.36
CA LEU A 28 -4.06 -6.37 15.69
C LEU A 28 -3.76 -7.87 15.71
N LEU A 29 -3.99 -8.56 14.59
CA LEU A 29 -3.79 -10.00 14.44
C LEU A 29 -2.89 -10.29 13.23
N PRO A 30 -1.61 -9.88 13.24
CA PRO A 30 -0.74 -9.91 12.06
C PRO A 30 -0.44 -11.31 11.53
N TYR A 31 -0.63 -12.36 12.34
CA TYR A 31 -0.46 -13.75 11.94
C TYR A 31 -1.63 -14.31 11.12
N TYR A 32 -2.77 -13.63 11.13
CA TYR A 32 -3.91 -14.00 10.28
C TYR A 32 -3.74 -13.44 8.89
N LYS A 33 -3.97 -14.28 7.89
CA LYS A 33 -4.04 -13.83 6.50
C LYS A 33 -5.43 -13.27 6.24
N LEU A 34 -5.52 -11.98 6.04
CA LEU A 34 -6.75 -11.32 5.64
C LEU A 34 -6.89 -11.36 4.13
N PHE A 35 -8.06 -11.77 3.68
CA PHE A 35 -8.44 -11.76 2.27
C PHE A 35 -9.48 -10.67 2.06
N GLY A 36 -9.17 -9.72 1.20
CA GLY A 36 -10.11 -8.73 0.72
C GLY A 36 -10.80 -9.24 -0.54
N LEU A 37 -12.12 -9.23 -0.56
CA LEU A 37 -12.93 -9.51 -1.74
C LEU A 37 -13.36 -8.17 -2.34
N PRO A 38 -12.83 -7.77 -3.52
CA PRO A 38 -13.32 -6.59 -4.19
C PRO A 38 -14.63 -6.90 -4.89
N THR A 39 -15.74 -6.70 -4.19
CA THR A 39 -17.09 -6.88 -4.72
C THR A 39 -17.59 -5.63 -5.46
N GLY A 40 -18.61 -5.76 -6.29
CA GLY A 40 -19.21 -4.64 -7.01
C GLY A 40 -18.35 -4.02 -8.10
N LEU A 41 -17.30 -4.69 -8.53
CA LEU A 41 -16.49 -4.30 -9.69
C LEU A 41 -17.32 -4.36 -10.99
N GLU A 42 -18.33 -5.22 -11.05
CA GLU A 42 -19.29 -5.32 -12.15
C GLU A 42 -20.17 -4.08 -12.29
N ALA A 43 -20.46 -3.39 -11.20
CA ALA A 43 -21.34 -2.23 -11.16
C ALA A 43 -20.64 -0.90 -11.48
N GLY A 44 -19.57 -0.92 -12.25
CA GLY A 44 -18.93 0.31 -12.72
C GLY A 44 -17.67 0.70 -11.98
N ASN A 45 -16.69 -0.16 -12.04
CA ASN A 45 -15.31 0.27 -11.93
C ASN A 45 -14.91 0.85 -10.58
N LYS A 46 -14.58 0.00 -9.61
CA LYS A 46 -14.09 0.47 -8.33
C LYS A 46 -12.62 0.09 -8.09
N PRO A 47 -11.68 0.78 -8.75
CA PRO A 47 -10.25 0.62 -8.46
C PRO A 47 -9.92 0.80 -6.99
N SER A 48 -10.72 1.60 -6.29
CA SER A 48 -10.59 1.89 -4.86
C SER A 48 -10.62 0.65 -3.95
N GLN A 49 -11.31 -0.42 -4.34
CA GLN A 49 -11.32 -1.65 -3.55
C GLN A 49 -9.99 -2.39 -3.65
N VAL A 50 -9.41 -2.44 -4.85
CA VAL A 50 -8.06 -2.97 -5.08
C VAL A 50 -7.04 -2.16 -4.27
N ASP A 51 -7.19 -0.84 -4.30
CA ASP A 51 -6.33 0.09 -3.58
C ASP A 51 -6.37 -0.15 -2.08
N TYR A 52 -7.56 -0.34 -1.52
CA TYR A 52 -7.74 -0.62 -0.10
C TYR A 52 -7.03 -1.92 0.32
N ILE A 53 -7.24 -3.01 -0.43
CA ILE A 53 -6.61 -4.31 -0.16
C ILE A 53 -5.08 -4.18 -0.21
N PHE A 54 -4.56 -3.51 -1.24
CA PHE A 54 -3.13 -3.31 -1.40
C PHE A 54 -2.55 -2.42 -0.28
N PHE A 55 -3.20 -1.29 0.01
CA PHE A 55 -2.75 -0.35 1.03
C PHE A 55 -2.61 -1.01 2.40
N ASN A 56 -3.55 -1.88 2.77
CA ASN A 56 -3.50 -2.60 4.05
C ASN A 56 -2.62 -3.86 4.03
N GLY A 57 -2.02 -4.22 2.90
CA GLY A 57 -1.19 -5.42 2.78
C GLY A 57 -1.99 -6.73 2.84
N GLU A 58 -3.29 -6.67 2.58
CA GLU A 58 -4.18 -7.84 2.55
C GLU A 58 -3.99 -8.67 1.28
N VAL A 59 -4.45 -9.90 1.28
CA VAL A 59 -4.41 -10.80 0.12
C VAL A 59 -5.70 -10.62 -0.69
N PHE A 60 -5.58 -10.64 -2.02
CA PHE A 60 -6.73 -10.68 -2.91
C PHE A 60 -7.37 -12.07 -2.88
N HIS A 61 -8.67 -12.12 -2.60
CA HIS A 61 -9.46 -13.33 -2.71
C HIS A 61 -10.05 -13.42 -4.11
N GLU A 62 -10.00 -14.59 -4.73
CA GLU A 62 -10.58 -14.87 -6.05
C GLU A 62 -10.35 -13.77 -7.11
N VAL A 63 -9.21 -13.81 -7.75
CA VAL A 63 -8.81 -12.77 -8.74
C VAL A 63 -9.42 -12.99 -10.12
N SER A 64 -10.02 -14.17 -10.39
CA SER A 64 -10.33 -14.61 -11.76
C SER A 64 -11.46 -13.83 -12.43
N TRP A 65 -12.50 -13.49 -11.71
CA TRP A 65 -13.71 -12.91 -12.31
C TRP A 65 -13.67 -11.38 -12.51
N PHE A 66 -12.91 -10.64 -11.71
CA PHE A 66 -12.74 -9.20 -11.98
C PHE A 66 -11.55 -8.87 -12.89
N MET A 67 -10.88 -9.88 -13.42
CA MET A 67 -9.80 -9.70 -14.40
C MET A 67 -10.33 -9.38 -15.80
N HIS A 68 -11.65 -9.28 -15.99
CA HIS A 68 -12.23 -8.88 -17.27
C HIS A 68 -12.06 -7.38 -17.55
N GLU A 69 -12.06 -6.54 -16.52
CA GLU A 69 -11.83 -5.11 -16.64
C GLU A 69 -10.34 -4.79 -16.75
N SER A 70 -9.90 -4.21 -17.88
CA SER A 70 -8.47 -4.01 -18.17
C SER A 70 -7.76 -3.15 -17.13
N ASN A 71 -8.39 -2.06 -16.68
CA ASN A 71 -7.83 -1.14 -15.68
C ASN A 71 -7.74 -1.79 -14.28
N VAL A 72 -8.72 -2.60 -13.90
CA VAL A 72 -8.70 -3.38 -12.65
C VAL A 72 -7.60 -4.44 -12.74
N ARG A 73 -7.56 -5.18 -13.86
CA ARG A 73 -6.54 -6.21 -14.10
C ARG A 73 -5.12 -5.66 -14.00
N GLU A 74 -4.83 -4.54 -14.65
CA GLU A 74 -3.50 -3.92 -14.59
C GLU A 74 -3.15 -3.51 -13.15
N ARG A 75 -4.10 -2.97 -12.42
CA ARG A 75 -3.91 -2.53 -11.04
C ARG A 75 -3.67 -3.71 -10.11
N VAL A 76 -4.46 -4.78 -10.22
CA VAL A 76 -4.27 -6.02 -9.47
C VAL A 76 -2.92 -6.65 -9.81
N ASN A 77 -2.57 -6.78 -11.08
CA ASN A 77 -1.29 -7.36 -11.50
C ASN A 77 -0.10 -6.58 -10.95
N ARG A 78 -0.18 -5.24 -10.95
CA ARG A 78 0.84 -4.38 -10.35
C ARG A 78 0.96 -4.61 -8.84
N ALA A 79 -0.18 -4.64 -8.15
CA ALA A 79 -0.22 -4.91 -6.72
C ALA A 79 0.36 -6.29 -6.36
N LEU A 80 -0.02 -7.32 -7.11
CA LEU A 80 0.49 -8.68 -6.93
C LEU A 80 2.00 -8.76 -7.19
N ALA A 81 2.50 -8.15 -8.27
CA ALA A 81 3.93 -8.12 -8.59
C ALA A 81 4.76 -7.46 -7.46
N ILE A 82 4.27 -6.35 -6.90
CA ILE A 82 4.92 -5.70 -5.76
C ILE A 82 4.89 -6.62 -4.54
N LYS A 83 3.75 -7.22 -4.23
CA LYS A 83 3.59 -8.11 -3.07
C LYS A 83 4.44 -9.37 -3.18
N ASP A 84 4.56 -9.94 -4.35
CA ASP A 84 5.41 -11.11 -4.58
C ASP A 84 6.90 -10.75 -4.41
N ARG A 85 7.34 -9.68 -5.03
CA ARG A 85 8.72 -9.19 -4.90
C ARG A 85 9.11 -8.87 -3.45
N TYR A 86 8.19 -8.31 -2.66
CA TYR A 86 8.41 -7.89 -1.27
C TYR A 86 7.64 -8.76 -0.28
N ARG A 87 7.51 -10.04 -0.59
CA ARG A 87 6.69 -10.99 0.16
C ARG A 87 7.05 -11.04 1.65
N ASP A 88 8.33 -11.02 1.98
CA ASP A 88 8.81 -11.00 3.37
C ASP A 88 8.36 -9.75 4.14
N CYS A 89 8.28 -8.59 3.47
CA CYS A 89 7.74 -7.37 4.07
C CYS A 89 6.25 -7.53 4.37
N PHE A 90 5.45 -7.94 3.38
CA PHE A 90 4.00 -8.07 3.55
C PHE A 90 3.57 -9.22 4.48
N LEU A 91 4.44 -10.20 4.71
CA LEU A 91 4.23 -11.28 5.68
C LEU A 91 4.78 -10.95 7.08
N THR A 92 5.24 -9.73 7.32
CA THR A 92 5.76 -9.34 8.63
C THR A 92 4.75 -9.56 9.74
N ALA A 93 5.25 -9.99 10.91
CA ALA A 93 4.47 -10.09 12.14
C ALA A 93 4.25 -8.73 12.83
N ASN A 94 4.96 -7.69 12.37
CA ASN A 94 4.93 -6.35 12.98
C ASN A 94 4.65 -5.28 11.92
N PRO A 95 3.47 -5.30 11.28
CA PRO A 95 3.07 -4.22 10.39
C PRO A 95 2.72 -2.98 11.20
N GLU A 96 3.13 -1.80 10.72
CA GLU A 96 2.87 -0.54 11.41
C GLU A 96 1.88 0.30 10.60
N PRO A 97 0.65 0.50 11.11
CA PRO A 97 -0.32 1.34 10.45
C PRO A 97 -0.06 2.82 10.69
N ARG A 98 -0.48 3.64 9.75
CA ARG A 98 -0.54 5.10 9.88
C ARG A 98 0.76 5.74 10.40
N VAL A 99 1.89 5.29 9.84
CA VAL A 99 3.15 6.00 10.11
C VAL A 99 3.05 7.44 9.61
N PRO A 100 3.72 8.40 10.28
CA PRO A 100 3.64 9.82 9.94
C PRO A 100 4.01 10.10 8.49
N THR A 101 3.26 11.00 7.85
CA THR A 101 3.54 11.54 6.51
C THR A 101 3.76 13.05 6.60
N LEU A 102 4.41 13.62 5.60
CA LEU A 102 4.69 15.05 5.53
C LEU A 102 3.55 15.86 4.90
N THR A 103 2.57 15.19 4.32
CA THR A 103 1.49 15.83 3.54
C THR A 103 0.13 15.43 4.12
N GLY A 104 -0.71 16.40 4.41
CA GLY A 104 -2.06 16.17 4.92
C GLY A 104 -2.93 15.35 3.95
N ASN A 105 -3.82 14.54 4.51
CA ASN A 105 -4.69 13.60 3.79
C ASN A 105 -3.92 12.50 3.02
N VAL A 106 -2.64 12.29 3.32
CA VAL A 106 -1.88 11.14 2.87
C VAL A 106 -1.63 10.24 4.05
N TYR A 107 -1.95 8.97 3.90
CA TYR A 107 -1.73 7.93 4.90
C TYR A 107 -0.67 6.96 4.43
N ALA A 108 0.10 6.42 5.37
CA ALA A 108 1.14 5.43 5.08
C ALA A 108 1.09 4.27 6.08
N ASN A 109 1.30 3.06 5.60
CA ASN A 109 1.54 1.88 6.43
C ASN A 109 2.93 1.34 6.14
N ARG A 110 3.61 0.81 7.15
CA ARG A 110 4.97 0.27 7.06
C ARG A 110 4.98 -1.24 7.22
N PHE A 111 5.69 -1.91 6.33
CA PHE A 111 5.91 -3.35 6.32
C PHE A 111 7.41 -3.63 6.21
N SER A 112 8.02 -4.13 7.26
CA SER A 112 9.46 -4.39 7.32
C SER A 112 9.77 -5.86 7.15
N GLY A 113 10.70 -6.17 6.25
CA GLY A 113 11.25 -7.49 5.99
C GLY A 113 12.77 -7.55 6.25
N ALA A 114 13.43 -8.59 5.77
CA ALA A 114 14.85 -8.78 5.95
C ALA A 114 15.68 -7.83 5.06
N GLY A 115 16.22 -6.76 5.65
CA GLY A 115 17.05 -5.78 4.96
C GLY A 115 16.31 -4.86 4.00
N ARG A 116 14.98 -4.82 4.07
CA ARG A 116 14.16 -3.94 3.25
C ARG A 116 12.85 -3.59 3.95
N THR A 117 12.30 -2.44 3.57
CA THR A 117 11.02 -1.96 4.10
C THR A 117 10.17 -1.43 2.95
N VAL A 118 8.88 -1.71 3.01
CA VAL A 118 7.87 -1.15 2.09
C VAL A 118 6.93 -0.25 2.87
N TRP A 119 6.65 0.91 2.32
CA TRP A 119 5.55 1.77 2.75
C TRP A 119 4.50 1.78 1.65
N THR A 120 3.27 1.39 1.99
CA THR A 120 2.11 1.64 1.14
C THR A 120 1.55 3.02 1.47
N LEU A 121 1.10 3.73 0.45
CA LEU A 121 0.62 5.10 0.57
C LEU A 121 -0.80 5.22 0.02
N PHE A 122 -1.62 6.05 0.65
CA PHE A 122 -2.95 6.39 0.16
C PHE A 122 -3.19 7.89 0.26
N ASN A 123 -3.56 8.51 -0.84
CA ASN A 123 -4.00 9.89 -0.89
C ASN A 123 -5.53 9.94 -0.77
N ALA A 124 -6.07 10.36 0.36
CA ALA A 124 -7.50 10.50 0.57
C ALA A 124 -8.10 11.79 -0.02
N ALA A 125 -7.24 12.72 -0.46
CA ALA A 125 -7.73 13.97 -1.04
C ALA A 125 -8.30 13.75 -2.46
N PRO A 126 -9.30 14.55 -2.87
CA PRO A 126 -9.87 14.50 -4.21
C PRO A 126 -8.95 15.13 -5.28
N VAL A 127 -7.78 15.58 -4.88
CA VAL A 127 -6.75 16.18 -5.75
C VAL A 127 -5.43 15.43 -5.60
N ALA A 128 -4.60 15.46 -6.64
CA ALA A 128 -3.27 14.87 -6.58
C ALA A 128 -2.42 15.54 -5.47
N ARG A 129 -1.56 14.74 -4.84
CA ARG A 129 -0.55 15.22 -3.89
C ARG A 129 0.82 14.95 -4.45
N SER A 130 1.65 15.99 -4.53
CA SER A 130 3.01 15.92 -5.08
C SER A 130 4.00 16.60 -4.16
N GLY A 131 5.27 16.19 -4.23
CA GLY A 131 6.35 16.74 -3.43
C GLY A 131 6.77 15.82 -2.30
N ASN A 132 7.21 16.38 -1.19
CA ASN A 132 7.68 15.64 -0.02
C ASN A 132 6.51 14.94 0.67
N ILE A 133 6.38 13.65 0.48
CA ILE A 133 5.27 12.85 0.99
C ILE A 133 5.64 12.13 2.29
N LEU A 134 6.84 11.56 2.35
CA LEU A 134 7.22 10.67 3.45
C LEU A 134 8.67 10.95 3.88
N ALA A 135 8.93 10.98 5.18
CA ALA A 135 10.26 10.96 5.74
C ALA A 135 10.49 9.66 6.50
N VAL A 136 11.57 8.96 6.18
CA VAL A 136 11.92 7.67 6.79
C VAL A 136 13.34 7.68 7.31
N PRO A 137 13.69 6.91 8.35
CA PRO A 137 15.07 6.82 8.81
C PRO A 137 15.99 6.42 7.66
N HIS A 138 17.03 7.25 7.41
CA HIS A 138 18.00 6.95 6.37
C HIS A 138 18.95 5.83 6.80
N ILE A 139 19.21 4.91 5.88
CA ILE A 139 20.24 3.89 6.04
C ILE A 139 21.31 4.13 4.97
N ASN A 140 22.56 4.25 5.40
CA ASN A 140 23.67 4.48 4.49
C ASN A 140 23.77 3.36 3.43
N GLY A 141 23.86 3.75 2.16
CA GLY A 141 23.92 2.82 1.05
C GLY A 141 22.58 2.19 0.65
N ALA A 142 21.49 2.55 1.32
CA ALA A 142 20.16 2.10 0.90
C ALA A 142 19.74 2.74 -0.42
N THR A 143 18.98 2.00 -1.19
CA THR A 143 18.30 2.48 -2.40
C THR A 143 16.82 2.65 -2.14
N TYR A 144 16.22 3.62 -2.82
CA TYR A 144 14.80 3.95 -2.69
C TYR A 144 14.12 3.85 -4.04
N ARG A 145 12.88 3.37 -4.06
CA ARG A 145 12.12 3.21 -5.30
C ARG A 145 10.64 3.49 -5.06
N ASP A 146 10.03 4.23 -5.98
CA ASP A 146 8.59 4.24 -6.15
C ASP A 146 8.19 2.91 -6.81
N LEU A 147 7.59 2.03 -6.04
CA LEU A 147 7.21 0.70 -6.50
C LEU A 147 5.99 0.73 -7.42
N TRP A 148 5.08 1.69 -7.17
CA TRP A 148 3.86 1.79 -7.94
C TRP A 148 4.12 2.23 -9.38
N ASN A 149 5.04 3.18 -9.56
CA ASN A 149 5.46 3.68 -10.87
C ASN A 149 6.75 3.02 -11.38
N ASN A 150 7.34 2.13 -10.60
CA ASN A 150 8.58 1.41 -10.89
C ASN A 150 9.77 2.37 -11.22
N THR A 151 9.88 3.49 -10.52
CA THR A 151 10.93 4.48 -10.73
C THR A 151 11.88 4.58 -9.53
N PRO A 152 13.20 4.78 -9.74
CA PRO A 152 14.11 5.06 -8.64
C PRO A 152 13.77 6.42 -8.02
N LEU A 153 13.96 6.50 -6.69
CA LEU A 153 13.84 7.76 -5.96
C LEU A 153 15.21 8.18 -5.43
N THR A 154 15.50 9.48 -5.54
CA THR A 154 16.66 10.09 -4.92
C THR A 154 16.17 10.95 -3.75
N PRO A 155 16.28 10.46 -2.50
CA PRO A 155 15.81 11.21 -1.35
C PRO A 155 16.71 12.39 -1.06
N GLU A 156 16.14 13.43 -0.47
CA GLU A 156 16.91 14.45 0.23
C GLU A 156 17.19 13.94 1.66
N ILE A 157 18.45 13.95 2.07
CA ILE A 157 18.83 13.50 3.41
C ILE A 157 18.92 14.72 4.33
N ARG A 158 18.05 14.72 5.37
CA ARG A 158 18.01 15.79 6.40
C ARG A 158 17.92 15.13 7.78
N ASP A 159 18.79 15.50 8.68
CA ASP A 159 18.75 15.06 10.09
C ASP A 159 18.63 13.53 10.26
N GLY A 160 19.35 12.77 9.42
CA GLY A 160 19.29 11.31 9.44
C GLY A 160 18.01 10.69 8.83
N MET A 161 17.17 11.52 8.22
CA MET A 161 15.95 11.08 7.54
C MET A 161 16.09 11.21 6.03
N ALA A 162 15.58 10.24 5.31
CA ALA A 162 15.41 10.30 3.87
C ALA A 162 14.02 10.84 3.55
N VAL A 163 13.97 12.03 2.97
CA VAL A 163 12.72 12.68 2.53
C VAL A 163 12.41 12.23 1.10
N LEU A 164 11.28 11.56 0.93
CA LEU A 164 10.85 10.96 -0.32
C LEU A 164 9.80 11.84 -0.99
N SER A 165 10.13 12.28 -2.21
CA SER A 165 9.23 13.07 -3.05
C SER A 165 8.65 12.22 -4.16
N LEU A 166 7.32 12.20 -4.27
CA LEU A 166 6.59 11.49 -5.31
C LEU A 166 5.23 12.15 -5.56
N THR A 167 4.50 11.61 -6.53
CA THR A 167 3.13 12.07 -6.84
C THR A 167 2.14 10.92 -6.61
N LEU A 168 1.10 11.22 -5.85
CA LEU A 168 -0.03 10.32 -5.61
C LEU A 168 -1.26 10.89 -6.34
N PRO A 169 -1.97 10.06 -7.14
CA PRO A 169 -3.18 10.51 -7.81
C PRO A 169 -4.30 10.83 -6.80
N PRO A 170 -5.35 11.55 -7.23
CA PRO A 170 -6.53 11.79 -6.40
C PRO A 170 -7.13 10.47 -5.93
N GLN A 171 -7.44 10.35 -4.64
CA GLN A 171 -8.03 9.15 -4.01
C GLN A 171 -7.33 7.85 -4.44
N GLY A 172 -6.01 7.91 -4.62
CA GLY A 172 -5.23 6.80 -5.17
C GLY A 172 -4.06 6.40 -4.28
N ILE A 173 -3.42 5.33 -4.68
CA ILE A 173 -2.35 4.68 -3.93
C ILE A 173 -0.98 4.89 -4.56
N GLY A 174 0.02 4.66 -3.72
CA GLY A 174 1.41 4.50 -4.07
C GLY A 174 2.08 3.47 -3.17
N ALA A 175 3.31 3.16 -3.48
CA ALA A 175 4.17 2.37 -2.60
C ALA A 175 5.62 2.75 -2.83
N VAL A 176 6.41 2.79 -1.75
CA VAL A 176 7.84 3.03 -1.83
C VAL A 176 8.61 1.95 -1.10
N SER A 177 9.82 1.65 -1.55
CA SER A 177 10.74 0.77 -0.83
C SER A 177 12.01 1.48 -0.42
N GLN A 178 12.59 0.99 0.67
CA GLN A 178 13.97 1.18 1.07
C GLN A 178 14.63 -0.20 1.10
N GLU A 179 15.72 -0.36 0.37
CA GLU A 179 16.44 -1.64 0.27
C GLU A 179 17.92 -1.41 0.61
N CYS A 180 18.42 -2.14 1.61
CA CYS A 180 19.84 -2.19 1.89
C CYS A 180 20.52 -3.14 0.89
N LYS A 181 21.67 -2.75 0.34
CA LYS A 181 22.48 -3.69 -0.44
C LYS A 181 22.86 -4.86 0.49
N LYS A 182 22.55 -6.08 0.05
CA LYS A 182 23.13 -7.26 0.71
C LYS A 182 24.65 -7.14 0.60
N GLN A 183 25.31 -7.10 1.73
CA GLN A 183 26.75 -7.33 1.82
C GLN A 183 27.07 -8.76 1.43
#